data_fb67f83e466343af4b9a047496fb61f3
#
_entry.id   fb67f83e466343af4b9a047496fb61f3
#
_cell.length_a   1.000
_cell.length_b   1.000
_cell.length_c   1.000
_cell.angle_alpha   90.00
_cell.angle_beta   90.00
_cell.angle_gamma   90.00
#
_symmetry.space_group_name_H-M   'P 1'
#
loop_
_entity.id
_entity.type
_entity.pdbx_description
1 polymer ?
#
loop_
_entity_poly.entity_id
_entity_poly.type
_entity_poly.pdbx_seq_one_letter_code
_entity_poly.pdbx_strand_id
1 'polypeptide(L)'
;MNTEEVIRSLPKVLLHDHLDGGLRPQTVIELADESNYKNLPTNNPDELAKWFHQGANKGNLVEFLKGFEHTCGVMQSKSSLERVAYEMMEDMKNDGVCFVETRFAPVFHTLDGLYLEDTVVAVLTGLEKGKKDFGVGYGLILCGMRNMKNALEIAELAVNFRKKGVVGFDLAGEEGGFPPKKHVDAFHFIQRENFNITIHAGEAFGKESIWQAIQWCGAHRIGHATHLLEDIILDEDGSVVEFGDLAQFILDKRIPLEICLLSNLHTGAVDKLENHPFGILFREKFRVTINTDDRLMSDTSMTKEILTAVKYFNLSFNDIEKITINAMKSSFIHHNERLDYIYRVIKPGFQKVREELSSQKRKPGKNEEETFPELQL
;
A
#
# COMPACT_ATOMS: atom_id res chain seq x y z
N MET A 1 -15.02 11.53 -20.87
CA MET A 1 -14.41 10.57 -19.90
C MET A 1 -15.37 10.45 -18.73
N ASN A 2 -15.64 9.25 -18.23
CA ASN A 2 -16.34 9.05 -16.95
C ASN A 2 -15.36 9.21 -15.77
N THR A 3 -15.86 9.22 -14.53
CA THR A 3 -15.03 9.46 -13.33
C THR A 3 -13.89 8.43 -13.20
N GLU A 4 -14.15 7.16 -13.50
CA GLU A 4 -13.13 6.11 -13.45
C GLU A 4 -12.03 6.33 -14.48
N GLU A 5 -12.39 6.65 -15.74
CA GLU A 5 -11.41 6.96 -16.80
C GLU A 5 -10.53 8.15 -16.43
N VAL A 6 -11.13 9.19 -15.83
CA VAL A 6 -10.38 10.35 -15.32
C VAL A 6 -9.38 9.92 -14.26
N ILE A 7 -9.84 9.21 -13.22
CA ILE A 7 -8.96 8.77 -12.12
C ILE A 7 -7.88 7.81 -12.64
N ARG A 8 -8.22 6.89 -13.55
CA ARG A 8 -7.27 5.96 -14.17
C ARG A 8 -6.14 6.69 -14.92
N SER A 9 -6.46 7.81 -15.57
CA SER A 9 -5.47 8.62 -16.32
C SER A 9 -4.57 9.50 -15.45
N LEU A 10 -4.93 9.75 -14.18
CA LEU A 10 -4.12 10.54 -13.26
C LEU A 10 -2.85 9.80 -12.85
N PRO A 11 -1.71 10.49 -12.75
CA PRO A 11 -0.52 9.88 -12.13
C PRO A 11 -0.78 9.60 -10.64
N LYS A 12 -0.48 8.39 -10.20
CA LYS A 12 -0.69 7.92 -8.82
C LYS A 12 0.63 7.50 -8.21
N VAL A 13 0.71 7.56 -6.87
CA VAL A 13 1.84 7.10 -6.07
C VAL A 13 1.32 6.13 -5.03
N LEU A 14 1.87 4.93 -5.01
CA LEU A 14 1.49 3.84 -4.12
C LEU A 14 2.65 3.54 -3.17
N LEU A 15 2.40 3.54 -1.86
CA LEU A 15 3.44 3.36 -0.83
C LEU A 15 3.25 2.10 0.02
N HIS A 16 2.09 1.43 -0.10
CA HIS A 16 1.76 0.25 0.66
C HIS A 16 1.04 -0.77 -0.24
N ASP A 17 1.83 -1.66 -0.81
CA ASP A 17 1.38 -2.76 -1.68
C ASP A 17 2.25 -3.99 -1.41
N HIS A 18 1.63 -5.12 -1.08
CA HIS A 18 2.33 -6.39 -0.91
C HIS A 18 2.44 -7.11 -2.24
N LEU A 19 3.69 -7.36 -2.66
CA LEU A 19 3.99 -8.09 -3.89
C LEU A 19 3.38 -9.50 -3.86
N ASP A 20 3.54 -10.18 -2.73
CA ASP A 20 3.05 -11.53 -2.45
C ASP A 20 1.53 -11.58 -2.17
N GLY A 21 0.87 -10.42 -1.99
CA GLY A 21 -0.59 -10.27 -1.89
C GLY A 21 -1.28 -9.76 -3.16
N GLY A 22 -0.52 -9.51 -4.24
CA GLY A 22 -1.01 -8.81 -5.43
C GLY A 22 -0.91 -9.55 -6.75
N LEU A 23 -0.73 -10.90 -6.75
CA LEU A 23 -0.58 -11.71 -7.96
C LEU A 23 -1.86 -11.71 -8.80
N ARG A 24 -1.69 -11.83 -10.12
CA ARG A 24 -2.80 -12.14 -11.02
C ARG A 24 -3.29 -13.58 -10.78
N PRO A 25 -4.60 -13.87 -10.71
CA PRO A 25 -5.11 -15.23 -10.52
C PRO A 25 -4.59 -16.22 -11.56
N GLN A 26 -4.48 -15.79 -12.82
CA GLN A 26 -3.92 -16.61 -13.90
C GLN A 26 -2.46 -16.98 -13.62
N THR A 27 -1.65 -16.02 -13.14
CA THR A 27 -0.24 -16.27 -12.80
C THR A 27 -0.10 -17.24 -11.62
N VAL A 28 -0.99 -17.15 -10.62
CA VAL A 28 -1.01 -18.13 -9.51
C VAL A 28 -1.20 -19.55 -10.03
N ILE A 29 -2.14 -19.76 -10.96
CA ILE A 29 -2.42 -21.07 -11.58
C ILE A 29 -1.22 -21.57 -12.38
N GLU A 30 -0.65 -20.72 -13.24
CA GLU A 30 0.51 -21.09 -14.06
C GLU A 30 1.73 -21.44 -13.22
N LEU A 31 2.03 -20.66 -12.19
CA LEU A 31 3.13 -20.93 -11.27
C LEU A 31 2.87 -22.19 -10.42
N ALA A 32 1.61 -22.48 -10.07
CA ALA A 32 1.25 -23.72 -9.38
C ALA A 32 1.52 -24.95 -10.27
N ASP A 33 1.20 -24.87 -11.56
CA ASP A 33 1.51 -25.94 -12.51
C ASP A 33 3.03 -26.10 -12.72
N GLU A 34 3.76 -24.99 -12.87
CA GLU A 34 5.23 -25.01 -13.02
C GLU A 34 5.95 -25.59 -11.82
N SER A 35 5.49 -25.27 -10.58
CA SER A 35 6.08 -25.75 -9.31
C SER A 35 5.50 -27.07 -8.80
N ASN A 36 4.51 -27.64 -9.52
CA ASN A 36 3.73 -28.80 -9.09
C ASN A 36 3.02 -28.59 -7.74
N TYR A 37 2.62 -27.36 -7.43
CA TYR A 37 1.84 -27.01 -6.24
C TYR A 37 0.38 -27.47 -6.41
N LYS A 38 -0.11 -28.36 -5.54
CA LYS A 38 -1.41 -29.05 -5.70
C LYS A 38 -2.53 -28.51 -4.82
N ASN A 39 -2.26 -27.53 -3.96
CA ASN A 39 -3.20 -27.10 -2.93
C ASN A 39 -4.13 -25.97 -3.38
N LEU A 40 -4.10 -25.53 -4.66
CA LEU A 40 -5.03 -24.50 -5.12
C LEU A 40 -6.48 -25.00 -5.03
N PRO A 41 -7.42 -24.16 -4.60
CA PRO A 41 -8.83 -24.52 -4.48
C PRO A 41 -9.51 -24.75 -5.84
N THR A 42 -9.01 -24.13 -6.90
CA THR A 42 -9.51 -24.23 -8.29
C THR A 42 -8.42 -23.83 -9.28
N ASN A 43 -8.54 -24.32 -10.51
CA ASN A 43 -7.70 -23.94 -11.65
C ASN A 43 -8.43 -22.99 -12.63
N ASN A 44 -9.56 -22.41 -12.24
CA ASN A 44 -10.25 -21.39 -13.00
C ASN A 44 -9.88 -20.01 -12.42
N PRO A 45 -9.34 -19.07 -13.22
CA PRO A 45 -8.87 -17.78 -12.72
C PRO A 45 -9.96 -16.94 -12.06
N ASP A 46 -11.16 -16.92 -12.63
CA ASP A 46 -12.28 -16.12 -12.10
C ASP A 46 -12.81 -16.70 -10.78
N GLU A 47 -12.83 -18.02 -10.65
CA GLU A 47 -13.21 -18.69 -9.41
C GLU A 47 -12.14 -18.50 -8.34
N LEU A 48 -10.85 -18.55 -8.74
CA LEU A 48 -9.72 -18.34 -7.84
C LEU A 48 -9.70 -16.91 -7.30
N ALA A 49 -9.93 -15.90 -8.15
CA ALA A 49 -10.07 -14.51 -7.71
C ALA A 49 -11.19 -14.35 -6.67
N LYS A 50 -12.37 -14.94 -6.94
CA LYS A 50 -13.51 -14.93 -6.00
C LYS A 50 -13.18 -15.62 -4.68
N TRP A 51 -12.46 -16.75 -4.76
CA TRP A 51 -12.05 -17.50 -3.56
C TRP A 51 -11.14 -16.66 -2.66
N PHE A 52 -10.12 -16.00 -3.23
CA PHE A 52 -9.23 -15.11 -2.49
C PHE A 52 -10.00 -13.98 -1.84
N HIS A 53 -10.83 -13.27 -2.61
CA HIS A 53 -11.61 -12.15 -2.11
C HIS A 53 -12.62 -12.56 -1.02
N GLN A 54 -13.35 -13.67 -1.21
CA GLN A 54 -14.29 -14.18 -0.21
C GLN A 54 -13.56 -14.67 1.05
N GLY A 55 -12.39 -15.24 0.91
CA GLY A 55 -11.54 -15.68 2.01
C GLY A 55 -11.02 -14.49 2.84
N ALA A 56 -10.62 -13.42 2.16
CA ALA A 56 -10.13 -12.20 2.78
C ALA A 56 -11.24 -11.37 3.46
N ASN A 57 -12.45 -11.33 2.87
CA ASN A 57 -13.56 -10.53 3.37
C ASN A 57 -14.33 -11.22 4.51
N LYS A 58 -13.67 -11.43 5.63
CA LYS A 58 -14.21 -12.11 6.84
C LYS A 58 -14.29 -11.19 8.07
N GLY A 59 -13.87 -9.92 7.95
CA GLY A 59 -13.80 -9.01 9.09
C GLY A 59 -12.78 -9.45 10.15
N ASN A 60 -11.71 -10.12 9.75
CA ASN A 60 -10.66 -10.62 10.63
C ASN A 60 -9.32 -10.73 9.90
N LEU A 61 -8.28 -10.08 10.45
CA LEU A 61 -6.95 -10.06 9.86
C LEU A 61 -6.33 -11.46 9.72
N VAL A 62 -6.52 -12.36 10.69
CA VAL A 62 -5.94 -13.71 10.63
C VAL A 62 -6.55 -14.52 9.49
N GLU A 63 -7.87 -14.39 9.27
CA GLU A 63 -8.55 -15.01 8.12
C GLU A 63 -8.09 -14.41 6.79
N PHE A 64 -7.89 -13.09 6.75
CA PHE A 64 -7.35 -12.38 5.58
C PHE A 64 -5.98 -12.93 5.17
N LEU A 65 -5.09 -13.16 6.13
CA LEU A 65 -3.72 -13.63 5.89
C LEU A 65 -3.64 -15.08 5.38
N LYS A 66 -4.70 -15.89 5.49
CA LYS A 66 -4.67 -17.31 5.01
C LYS A 66 -4.48 -17.42 3.51
N GLY A 67 -4.89 -16.44 2.72
CA GLY A 67 -4.67 -16.43 1.27
C GLY A 67 -3.20 -16.50 0.87
N PHE A 68 -2.31 -15.95 1.70
CA PHE A 68 -0.87 -15.92 1.44
C PHE A 68 -0.22 -17.32 1.41
N GLU A 69 -0.85 -18.36 2.00
CA GLU A 69 -0.35 -19.74 1.87
C GLU A 69 -0.22 -20.14 0.40
N HIS A 70 -1.18 -19.76 -0.44
CA HIS A 70 -1.16 -20.12 -1.86
C HIS A 70 -0.23 -19.19 -2.68
N THR A 71 -0.30 -17.89 -2.47
CA THR A 71 0.53 -16.94 -3.23
C THR A 71 2.01 -17.11 -2.92
N CYS A 72 2.39 -17.21 -1.64
CA CYS A 72 3.76 -17.53 -1.25
C CYS A 72 4.16 -18.94 -1.70
N GLY A 73 3.24 -19.93 -1.59
CA GLY A 73 3.50 -21.32 -1.98
C GLY A 73 3.92 -21.49 -3.44
N VAL A 74 3.44 -20.65 -4.35
CA VAL A 74 3.84 -20.69 -5.78
C VAL A 74 5.04 -19.78 -6.11
N MET A 75 5.49 -18.95 -5.17
CA MET A 75 6.60 -18.02 -5.37
C MET A 75 7.92 -18.54 -4.74
N GLN A 76 8.30 -19.79 -5.00
CA GLN A 76 9.45 -20.46 -4.38
C GLN A 76 10.68 -20.57 -5.29
N SER A 77 10.67 -19.93 -6.46
CA SER A 77 11.79 -19.90 -7.41
C SER A 77 12.19 -18.48 -7.79
N LYS A 78 13.45 -18.30 -8.25
CA LYS A 78 13.89 -17.00 -8.78
C LYS A 78 13.03 -16.53 -9.95
N SER A 79 12.63 -17.45 -10.83
CA SER A 79 11.80 -17.13 -12.00
C SER A 79 10.39 -16.70 -11.61
N SER A 80 9.76 -17.34 -10.62
CA SER A 80 8.43 -16.94 -10.15
C SER A 80 8.44 -15.56 -9.49
N LEU A 81 9.43 -15.29 -8.64
CA LEU A 81 9.63 -13.99 -7.99
C LEU A 81 9.90 -12.87 -9.00
N GLU A 82 10.78 -13.10 -9.99
CA GLU A 82 11.07 -12.15 -11.07
C GLU A 82 9.80 -11.87 -11.90
N ARG A 83 9.05 -12.93 -12.27
CA ARG A 83 7.82 -12.81 -13.04
C ARG A 83 6.76 -12.00 -12.33
N VAL A 84 6.47 -12.31 -11.06
CA VAL A 84 5.45 -11.61 -10.27
C VAL A 84 5.79 -10.14 -10.11
N ALA A 85 7.07 -9.83 -9.84
CA ALA A 85 7.54 -8.45 -9.73
C ALA A 85 7.42 -7.69 -11.06
N TYR A 86 7.72 -8.31 -12.19
CA TYR A 86 7.58 -7.73 -13.51
C TYR A 86 6.11 -7.47 -13.88
N GLU A 87 5.23 -8.45 -13.66
CA GLU A 87 3.79 -8.33 -13.92
C GLU A 87 3.13 -7.26 -13.05
N MET A 88 3.55 -7.13 -11.79
CA MET A 88 3.10 -6.05 -10.91
C MET A 88 3.42 -4.67 -11.52
N MET A 89 4.62 -4.47 -12.09
CA MET A 89 4.99 -3.20 -12.73
C MET A 89 4.13 -2.89 -13.96
N GLU A 90 3.73 -3.91 -14.73
CA GLU A 90 2.79 -3.77 -15.84
C GLU A 90 1.40 -3.35 -15.32
N ASP A 91 0.90 -3.99 -14.26
CA ASP A 91 -0.38 -3.64 -13.64
C ASP A 91 -0.37 -2.20 -13.10
N MET A 92 0.73 -1.78 -12.46
CA MET A 92 0.91 -0.40 -12.00
C MET A 92 0.82 0.59 -13.15
N LYS A 93 1.49 0.29 -14.29
CA LYS A 93 1.41 1.12 -15.51
C LYS A 93 -0.02 1.25 -16.02
N ASN A 94 -0.73 0.13 -16.10
CA ASN A 94 -2.11 0.08 -16.62
C ASN A 94 -3.10 0.81 -15.71
N ASP A 95 -2.80 0.89 -14.42
CA ASP A 95 -3.59 1.64 -13.42
C ASP A 95 -3.14 3.11 -13.26
N GLY A 96 -2.18 3.60 -14.07
CA GLY A 96 -1.70 4.99 -14.02
C GLY A 96 -0.79 5.30 -12.83
N VAL A 97 -0.25 4.29 -12.14
CA VAL A 97 0.76 4.49 -11.09
C VAL A 97 2.07 4.87 -11.75
N CYS A 98 2.67 5.98 -11.31
CA CYS A 98 3.97 6.44 -11.80
C CYS A 98 5.14 6.05 -10.90
N PHE A 99 4.84 5.74 -9.63
CA PHE A 99 5.82 5.29 -8.64
C PHE A 99 5.16 4.37 -7.61
N VAL A 100 5.82 3.26 -7.26
CA VAL A 100 5.36 2.31 -6.25
C VAL A 100 6.48 1.96 -5.26
N GLU A 101 6.16 1.92 -3.97
CA GLU A 101 6.94 1.20 -2.97
C GLU A 101 6.19 -0.10 -2.64
N THR A 102 6.64 -1.20 -3.23
CA THR A 102 6.10 -2.52 -2.93
C THR A 102 6.91 -3.21 -1.83
N ARG A 103 6.27 -4.12 -1.12
CA ARG A 103 6.88 -4.88 -0.02
C ARG A 103 6.61 -6.36 -0.15
N PHE A 104 7.45 -7.19 0.46
CA PHE A 104 7.26 -8.62 0.59
C PHE A 104 8.06 -9.18 1.77
N ALA A 105 7.72 -10.38 2.23
CA ALA A 105 8.43 -11.06 3.32
C ALA A 105 9.38 -12.12 2.74
N PRO A 106 10.71 -11.86 2.59
CA PRO A 106 11.66 -12.79 1.97
C PRO A 106 11.64 -14.21 2.57
N VAL A 107 11.38 -14.29 3.87
CA VAL A 107 11.37 -15.56 4.62
C VAL A 107 10.33 -16.56 4.12
N PHE A 108 9.24 -16.11 3.51
CA PHE A 108 8.19 -16.98 2.99
C PHE A 108 8.50 -17.59 1.62
N HIS A 109 9.62 -17.21 1.01
CA HIS A 109 10.02 -17.63 -0.33
C HIS A 109 11.30 -18.49 -0.36
N THR A 110 11.63 -19.14 0.77
CA THR A 110 12.86 -19.92 0.94
C THR A 110 12.60 -21.43 1.14
N LEU A 111 11.34 -21.87 1.03
CA LEU A 111 10.96 -23.28 1.32
C LEU A 111 11.61 -24.29 0.36
N ASP A 112 11.85 -23.88 -0.90
CA ASP A 112 12.48 -24.74 -1.92
C ASP A 112 14.00 -24.49 -2.04
N GLY A 113 14.62 -23.93 -0.96
CA GLY A 113 16.07 -23.85 -0.82
C GLY A 113 16.71 -22.58 -1.36
N LEU A 114 15.93 -21.54 -1.69
CA LEU A 114 16.48 -20.20 -1.96
C LEU A 114 17.07 -19.60 -0.67
N TYR A 115 18.18 -18.88 -0.82
CA TYR A 115 18.66 -17.99 0.24
C TYR A 115 17.84 -16.70 0.25
N LEU A 116 17.78 -16.00 1.40
CA LEU A 116 17.08 -14.71 1.53
C LEU A 116 17.55 -13.68 0.50
N GLU A 117 18.86 -13.61 0.27
CA GLU A 117 19.45 -12.72 -0.74
C GLU A 117 18.98 -13.04 -2.16
N ASP A 118 18.82 -14.34 -2.48
CA ASP A 118 18.34 -14.78 -3.79
C ASP A 118 16.92 -14.29 -4.06
N THR A 119 16.05 -14.29 -3.05
CA THR A 119 14.67 -13.80 -3.17
C THR A 119 14.65 -12.31 -3.47
N VAL A 120 15.46 -11.52 -2.75
CA VAL A 120 15.57 -10.07 -2.95
C VAL A 120 16.13 -9.74 -4.34
N VAL A 121 17.18 -10.46 -4.78
CA VAL A 121 17.77 -10.28 -6.11
C VAL A 121 16.75 -10.57 -7.20
N ALA A 122 15.98 -11.66 -7.09
CA ALA A 122 14.98 -12.03 -8.09
C ALA A 122 13.87 -10.97 -8.19
N VAL A 123 13.33 -10.51 -7.07
CA VAL A 123 12.32 -9.43 -7.05
C VAL A 123 12.88 -8.16 -7.67
N LEU A 124 14.07 -7.70 -7.27
CA LEU A 124 14.71 -6.51 -7.84
C LEU A 124 14.96 -6.64 -9.34
N THR A 125 15.28 -7.83 -9.84
CA THR A 125 15.45 -8.09 -11.27
C THR A 125 14.14 -7.86 -12.03
N GLY A 126 13.04 -8.39 -11.54
CA GLY A 126 11.70 -8.18 -12.12
C GLY A 126 11.26 -6.70 -12.09
N LEU A 127 11.47 -6.03 -10.95
CA LEU A 127 11.16 -4.60 -10.79
C LEU A 127 11.97 -3.71 -11.76
N GLU A 128 13.28 -3.95 -11.89
CA GLU A 128 14.14 -3.15 -12.77
C GLU A 128 13.80 -3.37 -14.25
N LYS A 129 13.46 -4.59 -14.63
CA LYS A 129 12.96 -4.92 -15.98
C LYS A 129 11.63 -4.20 -16.25
N GLY A 130 10.67 -4.28 -15.31
CA GLY A 130 9.39 -3.60 -15.43
C GLY A 130 9.54 -2.08 -15.48
N LYS A 131 10.42 -1.49 -14.67
CA LYS A 131 10.74 -0.05 -14.73
C LYS A 131 11.24 0.35 -16.11
N LYS A 132 12.13 -0.44 -16.71
CA LYS A 132 12.67 -0.18 -18.05
C LYS A 132 11.58 -0.25 -19.13
N ASP A 133 10.69 -1.25 -19.04
CA ASP A 133 9.70 -1.52 -20.09
C ASP A 133 8.45 -0.62 -19.96
N PHE A 134 8.03 -0.31 -18.73
CA PHE A 134 6.78 0.42 -18.45
C PHE A 134 6.98 1.86 -17.96
N GLY A 135 8.18 2.24 -17.54
CA GLY A 135 8.50 3.59 -17.07
C GLY A 135 7.93 3.92 -15.68
N VAL A 136 7.53 2.92 -14.91
CA VAL A 136 7.08 3.08 -13.52
C VAL A 136 8.30 3.03 -12.59
N GLY A 137 8.46 4.02 -11.72
CA GLY A 137 9.50 4.00 -10.70
C GLY A 137 9.15 3.09 -9.54
N TYR A 138 10.16 2.57 -8.83
CA TYR A 138 9.93 1.69 -7.69
C TYR A 138 10.88 1.91 -6.53
N GLY A 139 10.49 1.47 -5.35
CA GLY A 139 11.30 1.14 -4.18
C GLY A 139 10.84 -0.20 -3.62
N LEU A 140 11.78 -1.02 -3.15
CA LEU A 140 11.46 -2.29 -2.48
C LEU A 140 11.60 -2.13 -0.97
N ILE A 141 10.62 -2.63 -0.20
CA ILE A 141 10.64 -2.69 1.26
C ILE A 141 10.67 -4.16 1.68
N LEU A 142 11.50 -4.52 2.63
CA LEU A 142 11.55 -5.89 3.15
C LEU A 142 10.78 -5.98 4.47
N CYS A 143 9.88 -6.98 4.58
CA CYS A 143 9.06 -7.20 5.75
C CYS A 143 9.70 -8.23 6.69
N GLY A 144 9.98 -7.83 7.93
CA GLY A 144 10.09 -8.74 9.06
C GLY A 144 8.69 -9.14 9.54
N MET A 145 8.55 -10.39 10.03
CA MET A 145 7.26 -10.91 10.46
C MET A 145 7.14 -10.87 11.99
N ARG A 146 6.02 -10.32 12.50
CA ARG A 146 5.77 -10.10 13.94
C ARG A 146 5.81 -11.37 14.78
N ASN A 147 5.33 -12.47 14.22
CA ASN A 147 5.26 -13.79 14.87
C ASN A 147 6.55 -14.62 14.73
N MET A 148 7.58 -14.06 14.08
CA MET A 148 8.87 -14.73 13.86
C MET A 148 10.00 -14.02 14.62
N LYS A 149 11.15 -14.68 14.76
CA LYS A 149 12.32 -14.16 15.50
C LYS A 149 13.41 -13.59 14.58
N ASN A 150 13.14 -13.50 13.28
CA ASN A 150 14.13 -13.14 12.26
C ASN A 150 14.09 -11.67 11.82
N ALA A 151 13.37 -10.80 12.53
CA ALA A 151 13.25 -9.38 12.13
C ALA A 151 14.61 -8.69 12.00
N LEU A 152 15.58 -8.97 12.88
CA LEU A 152 16.93 -8.42 12.80
C LEU A 152 17.67 -8.89 11.53
N GLU A 153 17.59 -10.16 11.19
CA GLU A 153 18.18 -10.72 9.96
C GLU A 153 17.62 -10.04 8.70
N ILE A 154 16.30 -9.83 8.66
CA ILE A 154 15.66 -9.11 7.53
C ILE A 154 16.03 -7.63 7.52
N ALA A 155 16.20 -7.01 8.69
CA ALA A 155 16.68 -5.63 8.79
C ALA A 155 18.11 -5.48 8.25
N GLU A 156 19.01 -6.40 8.59
CA GLU A 156 20.38 -6.45 8.08
C GLU A 156 20.39 -6.67 6.55
N LEU A 157 19.55 -7.58 6.07
CA LEU A 157 19.37 -7.82 4.63
C LEU A 157 18.90 -6.54 3.91
N ALA A 158 17.89 -5.84 4.44
CA ALA A 158 17.39 -4.60 3.84
C ALA A 158 18.49 -3.53 3.71
N VAL A 159 19.28 -3.33 4.76
CA VAL A 159 20.41 -2.40 4.75
C VAL A 159 21.48 -2.80 3.74
N ASN A 160 21.80 -4.09 3.61
CA ASN A 160 22.78 -4.60 2.65
C ASN A 160 22.37 -4.36 1.20
N PHE A 161 21.08 -4.25 0.93
CA PHE A 161 20.53 -3.97 -0.41
C PHE A 161 20.13 -2.49 -0.64
N ARG A 162 20.43 -1.56 0.31
CA ARG A 162 20.03 -0.14 0.20
C ARG A 162 20.48 0.56 -1.10
N LYS A 163 21.63 0.18 -1.66
CA LYS A 163 22.16 0.74 -2.92
C LYS A 163 21.70 0.00 -4.17
N LYS A 164 20.83 -1.01 -4.00
CA LYS A 164 20.36 -1.88 -5.08
C LYS A 164 18.85 -1.79 -5.33
N GLY A 165 18.15 -0.86 -4.65
CA GLY A 165 16.72 -0.65 -4.83
C GLY A 165 15.85 -0.97 -3.61
N VAL A 166 16.43 -1.50 -2.51
CA VAL A 166 15.72 -1.62 -1.23
C VAL A 166 15.77 -0.27 -0.52
N VAL A 167 14.60 0.27 -0.20
CA VAL A 167 14.45 1.63 0.33
C VAL A 167 14.00 1.69 1.78
N GLY A 168 13.51 0.57 2.35
CA GLY A 168 13.00 0.54 3.71
C GLY A 168 12.85 -0.86 4.28
N PHE A 169 12.53 -0.89 5.56
CA PHE A 169 12.19 -2.07 6.36
C PHE A 169 10.79 -1.89 6.96
N ASP A 170 10.01 -2.95 6.99
CA ASP A 170 8.65 -3.01 7.55
C ASP A 170 8.52 -4.14 8.57
N LEU A 171 7.54 -4.04 9.45
CA LEU A 171 7.10 -5.12 10.33
C LEU A 171 5.63 -5.42 10.06
N ALA A 172 5.35 -6.59 9.53
CA ALA A 172 4.03 -7.03 9.07
C ALA A 172 3.54 -8.31 9.77
N GLY A 173 2.34 -8.75 9.43
CA GLY A 173 1.70 -9.96 9.95
C GLY A 173 0.73 -9.70 11.10
N GLU A 174 0.24 -10.76 11.74
CA GLU A 174 -0.75 -10.69 12.81
C GLU A 174 -0.34 -9.72 13.93
N GLU A 175 -1.16 -8.69 14.17
CA GLU A 175 -0.83 -7.63 15.13
C GLU A 175 -1.17 -8.02 16.57
N GLY A 176 -2.26 -8.77 16.77
CA GLY A 176 -2.72 -9.21 18.08
C GLY A 176 -1.71 -10.10 18.80
N GLY A 177 -1.26 -9.71 19.99
CA GLY A 177 -0.28 -10.48 20.77
C GLY A 177 1.19 -10.33 20.33
N PHE A 178 1.44 -9.63 19.21
CA PHE A 178 2.79 -9.44 18.64
C PHE A 178 3.17 -7.96 18.53
N PRO A 179 3.33 -7.24 19.67
CA PRO A 179 3.60 -5.82 19.70
C PRO A 179 4.96 -5.47 19.05
N PRO A 180 5.10 -4.31 18.37
CA PRO A 180 6.33 -3.92 17.66
C PRO A 180 7.57 -3.91 18.56
N LYS A 181 7.43 -3.55 19.83
CA LYS A 181 8.56 -3.50 20.80
C LYS A 181 9.29 -4.83 21.01
N LYS A 182 8.69 -5.97 20.62
CA LYS A 182 9.38 -7.27 20.68
C LYS A 182 10.54 -7.39 19.68
N HIS A 183 10.58 -6.48 18.70
CA HIS A 183 11.58 -6.46 17.62
C HIS A 183 12.47 -5.20 17.69
N VAL A 184 12.60 -4.60 18.87
CA VAL A 184 13.32 -3.32 19.06
C VAL A 184 14.79 -3.38 18.65
N ASP A 185 15.42 -4.54 18.72
CA ASP A 185 16.79 -4.79 18.25
C ASP A 185 16.95 -4.56 16.73
N ALA A 186 16.01 -5.06 15.94
CA ALA A 186 15.96 -4.80 14.49
C ALA A 186 15.80 -3.30 14.21
N PHE A 187 14.89 -2.62 14.90
CA PHE A 187 14.64 -1.20 14.71
C PHE A 187 15.81 -0.33 15.15
N HIS A 188 16.45 -0.64 16.30
CA HIS A 188 17.66 0.06 16.72
C HIS A 188 18.83 -0.14 15.75
N PHE A 189 18.93 -1.31 15.11
CA PHE A 189 19.89 -1.52 14.03
C PHE A 189 19.59 -0.61 12.84
N ILE A 190 18.35 -0.62 12.31
CA ILE A 190 17.92 0.21 11.17
C ILE A 190 18.14 1.71 11.45
N GLN A 191 17.80 2.19 12.66
CA GLN A 191 18.01 3.58 13.05
C GLN A 191 19.49 3.98 13.03
N ARG A 192 20.38 3.13 13.56
CA ARG A 192 21.85 3.38 13.54
C ARG A 192 22.43 3.37 12.13
N GLU A 193 21.81 2.62 11.23
CA GLU A 193 22.18 2.60 9.81
C GLU A 193 21.59 3.76 8.99
N ASN A 194 20.80 4.66 9.63
CA ASN A 194 20.08 5.76 8.96
C ASN A 194 19.22 5.25 7.79
N PHE A 195 18.48 4.16 8.03
CA PHE A 195 17.62 3.55 7.02
C PHE A 195 16.14 3.76 7.35
N ASN A 196 15.25 3.58 6.38
CA ASN A 196 13.86 3.95 6.54
C ASN A 196 13.03 2.83 7.17
N ILE A 197 12.02 3.23 7.97
CA ILE A 197 11.13 2.35 8.71
C ILE A 197 9.68 2.71 8.41
N THR A 198 8.89 1.73 7.99
CA THR A 198 7.43 1.74 8.08
C THR A 198 6.98 0.58 8.96
N ILE A 199 5.82 0.64 9.58
CA ILE A 199 5.31 -0.43 10.46
C ILE A 199 3.80 -0.49 10.31
N HIS A 200 3.24 -1.69 10.06
CA HIS A 200 1.82 -1.94 10.23
C HIS A 200 1.46 -1.74 11.70
N ALA A 201 0.61 -0.79 12.04
CA ALA A 201 0.23 -0.54 13.42
C ALA A 201 -1.14 0.13 13.51
N GLY A 202 -1.96 -0.34 14.45
CA GLY A 202 -3.32 0.15 14.64
C GLY A 202 -4.28 -0.31 13.55
N GLU A 203 -4.12 -1.51 13.05
CA GLU A 203 -5.06 -2.19 12.16
C GLU A 203 -5.96 -3.15 12.94
N ALA A 204 -5.36 -4.12 13.64
CA ALA A 204 -6.06 -5.12 14.43
C ALA A 204 -5.80 -4.98 15.94
N PHE A 205 -5.07 -3.97 16.36
CA PHE A 205 -4.78 -3.63 17.74
C PHE A 205 -4.85 -2.10 17.94
N GLY A 206 -5.17 -1.65 19.15
CA GLY A 206 -5.45 -0.26 19.45
C GLY A 206 -4.29 0.73 19.28
N LYS A 207 -4.52 2.00 19.62
CA LYS A 207 -3.54 3.10 19.52
C LYS A 207 -2.19 2.82 20.17
N GLU A 208 -2.13 1.92 21.15
CA GLU A 208 -0.89 1.48 21.80
C GLU A 208 0.12 0.87 20.81
N SER A 209 -0.35 0.14 19.79
CA SER A 209 0.52 -0.38 18.74
C SER A 209 1.15 0.74 17.92
N ILE A 210 0.37 1.78 17.59
CA ILE A 210 0.86 2.97 16.88
C ILE A 210 1.89 3.70 17.74
N TRP A 211 1.60 3.88 19.02
CA TRP A 211 2.53 4.51 19.96
C TRP A 211 3.86 3.75 20.04
N GLN A 212 3.82 2.41 20.15
CA GLN A 212 5.04 1.60 20.17
C GLN A 212 5.82 1.67 18.85
N ALA A 213 5.12 1.66 17.71
CA ALA A 213 5.76 1.80 16.40
C ALA A 213 6.56 3.12 16.30
N ILE A 214 6.04 4.19 16.86
CA ILE A 214 6.70 5.51 16.84
C ILE A 214 7.76 5.61 17.92
N GLN A 215 7.40 5.39 19.19
CA GLN A 215 8.25 5.75 20.31
C GLN A 215 9.35 4.72 20.61
N TRP A 216 9.08 3.43 20.37
CA TRP A 216 10.07 2.36 20.55
C TRP A 216 10.83 2.02 19.28
N CYS A 217 10.13 2.02 18.14
CA CYS A 217 10.68 1.51 16.89
C CYS A 217 11.10 2.62 15.92
N GLY A 218 10.72 3.89 16.18
CA GLY A 218 11.13 5.03 15.38
C GLY A 218 10.56 5.03 13.97
N ALA A 219 9.32 4.58 13.80
CA ALA A 219 8.67 4.52 12.51
C ALA A 219 8.59 5.89 11.83
N HIS A 220 8.99 5.95 10.57
CA HIS A 220 8.88 7.15 9.74
C HIS A 220 7.51 7.26 9.08
N ARG A 221 6.80 6.14 8.88
CA ARG A 221 5.42 6.02 8.40
C ARG A 221 4.71 4.92 9.18
N ILE A 222 3.38 5.00 9.24
CA ILE A 222 2.53 3.99 9.89
C ILE A 222 1.58 3.40 8.86
N GLY A 223 1.63 2.06 8.69
CA GLY A 223 0.65 1.30 7.92
C GLY A 223 -0.68 1.28 8.64
N HIS A 224 -1.76 1.51 7.93
CA HIS A 224 -3.17 1.56 8.35
C HIS A 224 -3.53 2.66 9.34
N ALA A 225 -3.04 2.61 10.58
CA ALA A 225 -3.33 3.57 11.65
C ALA A 225 -4.83 3.81 11.93
N THR A 226 -5.72 2.86 11.64
CA THR A 226 -7.17 3.01 11.81
C THR A 226 -7.56 3.29 13.26
N HIS A 227 -6.89 2.66 14.22
CA HIS A 227 -7.10 2.86 15.66
C HIS A 227 -6.52 4.17 16.23
N LEU A 228 -5.96 5.06 15.38
CA LEU A 228 -5.58 6.41 15.83
C LEU A 228 -6.81 7.22 16.29
N LEU A 229 -8.00 6.88 15.78
CA LEU A 229 -9.26 7.50 16.19
C LEU A 229 -9.55 7.34 17.70
N GLU A 230 -9.01 6.31 18.36
CA GLU A 230 -9.10 6.13 19.83
C GLU A 230 -8.40 7.24 20.63
N ASP A 231 -7.56 8.03 19.97
CA ASP A 231 -6.84 9.16 20.57
C ASP A 231 -7.40 10.52 20.12
N ILE A 232 -8.62 10.54 19.57
CA ILE A 232 -9.31 11.74 19.06
C ILE A 232 -10.69 11.78 19.67
N ILE A 233 -11.02 12.88 20.36
CA ILE A 233 -12.35 13.08 20.94
C ILE A 233 -13.22 13.81 19.91
N LEU A 234 -14.37 13.21 19.58
CA LEU A 234 -15.35 13.75 18.66
C LEU A 234 -16.60 14.20 19.42
N ASP A 235 -17.28 15.22 18.91
CA ASP A 235 -18.62 15.59 19.35
C ASP A 235 -19.72 14.73 18.68
N GLU A 236 -20.98 15.03 18.97
CA GLU A 236 -22.14 14.31 18.43
C GLU A 236 -22.26 14.44 16.89
N ASP A 237 -21.71 15.50 16.31
CA ASP A 237 -21.72 15.77 14.86
C ASP A 237 -20.50 15.15 14.15
N GLY A 238 -19.59 14.48 14.88
CA GLY A 238 -18.37 13.89 14.36
C GLY A 238 -17.25 14.91 14.05
N SER A 239 -17.33 16.11 14.64
CA SER A 239 -16.27 17.11 14.61
C SER A 239 -15.26 16.85 15.71
N VAL A 240 -13.98 17.17 15.48
CA VAL A 240 -12.93 16.98 16.46
C VAL A 240 -13.03 18.04 17.57
N VAL A 241 -13.16 17.59 18.80
CA VAL A 241 -13.13 18.44 20.00
C VAL A 241 -11.70 18.57 20.53
N GLU A 242 -10.97 17.45 20.59
CA GLU A 242 -9.63 17.38 21.16
C GLU A 242 -8.81 16.25 20.55
N PHE A 243 -7.52 16.48 20.33
CA PHE A 243 -6.55 15.45 20.04
C PHE A 243 -5.85 15.00 21.32
N GLY A 244 -5.74 13.68 21.51
CA GLY A 244 -4.83 13.13 22.50
C GLY A 244 -3.37 13.34 22.09
N ASP A 245 -2.46 13.06 23.02
CA ASP A 245 -1.02 13.32 22.87
C ASP A 245 -0.40 12.60 21.65
N LEU A 246 -0.86 11.38 21.34
CA LEU A 246 -0.35 10.61 20.21
C LEU A 246 -0.83 11.21 18.88
N ALA A 247 -2.12 11.50 18.76
CA ALA A 247 -2.69 12.09 17.56
C ALA A 247 -2.08 13.47 17.28
N GLN A 248 -1.95 14.31 18.32
CA GLN A 248 -1.29 15.62 18.21
C GLN A 248 0.17 15.49 17.77
N PHE A 249 0.93 14.53 18.35
CA PHE A 249 2.32 14.28 17.96
C PHE A 249 2.45 13.87 16.51
N ILE A 250 1.59 12.95 16.03
CA ILE A 250 1.58 12.49 14.63
C ILE A 250 1.27 13.66 13.68
N LEU A 251 0.31 14.50 14.04
CA LEU A 251 -0.07 15.67 13.25
C LEU A 251 1.08 16.68 13.15
N ASP A 252 1.70 17.05 14.29
CA ASP A 252 2.77 18.04 14.36
C ASP A 252 4.04 17.58 13.65
N LYS A 253 4.40 16.30 13.82
CA LYS A 253 5.55 15.69 13.16
C LYS A 253 5.29 15.34 11.70
N ARG A 254 4.05 15.47 11.25
CA ARG A 254 3.64 15.14 9.88
C ARG A 254 3.98 13.70 9.50
N ILE A 255 3.86 12.77 10.47
CA ILE A 255 4.10 11.34 10.24
C ILE A 255 3.06 10.84 9.23
N PRO A 256 3.47 10.24 8.09
CA PRO A 256 2.52 9.76 7.09
C PRO A 256 1.78 8.52 7.58
N LEU A 257 0.49 8.46 7.25
CA LEU A 257 -0.39 7.33 7.50
C LEU A 257 -0.73 6.67 6.16
N GLU A 258 -0.39 5.39 6.01
CA GLU A 258 -0.60 4.59 4.79
C GLU A 258 -1.97 3.91 4.86
N ILE A 259 -3.02 4.61 4.43
CA ILE A 259 -4.41 4.13 4.54
C ILE A 259 -4.73 3.18 3.38
N CYS A 260 -5.38 2.05 3.69
CA CYS A 260 -5.80 1.01 2.75
C CYS A 260 -7.30 0.75 2.96
N LEU A 261 -8.17 1.53 2.28
CA LEU A 261 -9.60 1.62 2.60
C LEU A 261 -10.33 0.27 2.53
N LEU A 262 -10.16 -0.46 1.41
CA LEU A 262 -10.85 -1.73 1.21
C LEU A 262 -10.24 -2.84 2.07
N SER A 263 -8.92 -2.89 2.22
CA SER A 263 -8.29 -3.84 3.14
C SER A 263 -8.78 -3.64 4.58
N ASN A 264 -8.82 -2.40 5.06
CA ASN A 264 -9.29 -2.10 6.42
C ASN A 264 -10.76 -2.50 6.66
N LEU A 265 -11.59 -2.48 5.62
CA LEU A 265 -12.95 -3.03 5.69
C LEU A 265 -12.93 -4.57 5.76
N HIS A 266 -12.11 -5.21 4.91
CA HIS A 266 -12.07 -6.67 4.80
C HIS A 266 -11.45 -7.34 6.03
N THR A 267 -10.42 -6.71 6.63
CA THR A 267 -9.79 -7.19 7.87
C THR A 267 -10.62 -6.89 9.13
N GLY A 268 -11.67 -6.08 9.00
CA GLY A 268 -12.51 -5.67 10.12
C GLY A 268 -11.90 -4.58 11.00
N ALA A 269 -10.85 -3.91 10.54
CA ALA A 269 -10.32 -2.71 11.18
C ALA A 269 -11.36 -1.58 11.23
N VAL A 270 -12.29 -1.57 10.28
CA VAL A 270 -13.52 -0.77 10.28
C VAL A 270 -14.73 -1.63 9.92
N ASP A 271 -15.88 -1.31 10.48
CA ASP A 271 -17.15 -2.03 10.21
C ASP A 271 -17.77 -1.65 8.85
N LYS A 272 -17.56 -0.42 8.40
CA LYS A 272 -18.04 0.13 7.14
C LYS A 272 -17.22 1.36 6.73
N LEU A 273 -17.19 1.64 5.43
CA LEU A 273 -16.37 2.72 4.85
C LEU A 273 -16.78 4.11 5.34
N GLU A 274 -18.05 4.34 5.61
CA GLU A 274 -18.53 5.62 6.14
C GLU A 274 -17.91 5.96 7.50
N ASN A 275 -17.57 4.94 8.29
CA ASN A 275 -16.93 5.08 9.61
C ASN A 275 -15.40 5.09 9.55
N HIS A 276 -14.82 4.95 8.36
CA HIS A 276 -13.37 4.88 8.23
C HIS A 276 -12.71 6.20 8.70
N PRO A 277 -11.70 6.15 9.56
CA PRO A 277 -11.04 7.33 10.13
C PRO A 277 -10.39 8.25 9.09
N PHE A 278 -10.17 7.76 7.86
CA PHE A 278 -9.61 8.54 6.76
C PHE A 278 -10.31 9.91 6.58
N GLY A 279 -11.65 9.95 6.64
CA GLY A 279 -12.41 11.18 6.46
C GLY A 279 -12.07 12.26 7.50
N ILE A 280 -11.95 11.87 8.76
CA ILE A 280 -11.56 12.74 9.87
C ILE A 280 -10.10 13.14 9.71
N LEU A 281 -9.21 12.17 9.57
CA LEU A 281 -7.77 12.40 9.45
C LEU A 281 -7.42 13.33 8.27
N PHE A 282 -8.12 13.18 7.14
CA PHE A 282 -7.92 14.04 5.98
C PHE A 282 -8.42 15.48 6.23
N ARG A 283 -9.62 15.66 6.81
CA ARG A 283 -10.17 16.98 7.18
C ARG A 283 -9.24 17.71 8.13
N GLU A 284 -8.75 17.01 9.14
CA GLU A 284 -7.82 17.53 10.17
C GLU A 284 -6.38 17.66 9.69
N LYS A 285 -6.13 17.50 8.38
CA LYS A 285 -4.83 17.75 7.74
C LYS A 285 -3.70 16.80 8.19
N PHE A 286 -4.02 15.62 8.69
CA PHE A 286 -3.02 14.57 8.82
C PHE A 286 -2.39 14.26 7.45
N ARG A 287 -1.18 13.75 7.45
CA ARG A 287 -0.54 13.35 6.20
C ARG A 287 -0.96 11.93 5.82
N VAL A 288 -2.18 11.80 5.29
CA VAL A 288 -2.70 10.53 4.81
C VAL A 288 -2.28 10.26 3.37
N THR A 289 -2.10 8.99 3.03
CA THR A 289 -1.93 8.46 1.68
C THR A 289 -2.97 7.36 1.45
N ILE A 290 -3.32 7.10 0.19
CA ILE A 290 -4.24 6.03 -0.20
C ILE A 290 -3.40 4.92 -0.86
N ASN A 291 -3.67 3.67 -0.49
CA ASN A 291 -2.88 2.52 -0.90
C ASN A 291 -3.77 1.29 -1.08
N THR A 292 -3.23 0.26 -1.75
CA THR A 292 -3.95 -0.97 -2.11
C THR A 292 -3.85 -2.08 -1.08
N ASP A 293 -2.74 -2.10 -0.31
CA ASP A 293 -2.37 -3.27 0.50
C ASP A 293 -2.21 -4.52 -0.38
N ASP A 294 -3.17 -5.44 -0.38
CA ASP A 294 -3.15 -6.70 -1.09
C ASP A 294 -4.16 -6.70 -2.24
N ARG A 295 -3.69 -6.44 -3.46
CA ARG A 295 -4.57 -6.25 -4.64
C ARG A 295 -5.42 -7.47 -4.97
N LEU A 296 -4.87 -8.69 -4.85
CA LEU A 296 -5.61 -9.93 -5.10
C LEU A 296 -6.63 -10.20 -3.98
N MET A 297 -6.20 -10.08 -2.72
CA MET A 297 -7.05 -10.38 -1.55
C MET A 297 -8.22 -9.40 -1.46
N SER A 298 -7.97 -8.12 -1.65
CA SER A 298 -8.98 -7.06 -1.54
C SER A 298 -9.71 -6.78 -2.86
N ASP A 299 -9.40 -7.49 -3.96
CA ASP A 299 -9.94 -7.21 -5.29
C ASP A 299 -9.88 -5.72 -5.60
N THR A 300 -8.71 -5.10 -5.50
CA THR A 300 -8.54 -3.66 -5.58
C THR A 300 -7.43 -3.21 -6.53
N SER A 301 -7.41 -1.91 -6.81
CA SER A 301 -6.38 -1.18 -7.53
C SER A 301 -6.32 0.26 -7.01
N MET A 302 -5.29 1.02 -7.31
CA MET A 302 -5.22 2.44 -6.92
C MET A 302 -6.37 3.26 -7.48
N THR A 303 -6.83 2.97 -8.69
CA THR A 303 -8.03 3.59 -9.25
C THR A 303 -9.26 3.28 -8.40
N LYS A 304 -9.46 2.02 -7.99
CA LYS A 304 -10.60 1.59 -7.17
C LYS A 304 -10.55 2.20 -5.75
N GLU A 305 -9.37 2.25 -5.13
CA GLU A 305 -9.18 2.90 -3.82
C GLU A 305 -9.51 4.40 -3.87
N ILE A 306 -9.03 5.12 -4.90
CA ILE A 306 -9.34 6.55 -5.07
C ILE A 306 -10.83 6.76 -5.37
N LEU A 307 -11.46 5.92 -6.22
CA LEU A 307 -12.92 5.96 -6.46
C LEU A 307 -13.70 5.76 -5.17
N THR A 308 -13.28 4.81 -4.34
CA THR A 308 -13.87 4.58 -3.01
C THR A 308 -13.74 5.83 -2.14
N ALA A 309 -12.56 6.44 -2.10
CA ALA A 309 -12.35 7.67 -1.34
C ALA A 309 -13.20 8.85 -1.85
N VAL A 310 -13.32 9.02 -3.17
CA VAL A 310 -14.21 10.04 -3.78
C VAL A 310 -15.65 9.80 -3.37
N LYS A 311 -16.13 8.57 -3.46
CA LYS A 311 -17.53 8.21 -3.17
C LYS A 311 -17.91 8.43 -1.71
N TYR A 312 -17.07 7.99 -0.78
CA TYR A 312 -17.42 7.98 0.65
C TYR A 312 -16.98 9.24 1.40
N PHE A 313 -15.97 9.96 0.91
CA PHE A 313 -15.40 11.13 1.59
C PHE A 313 -15.45 12.42 0.75
N ASN A 314 -16.16 12.41 -0.37
CA ASN A 314 -16.37 13.57 -1.25
C ASN A 314 -15.06 14.26 -1.66
N LEU A 315 -14.02 13.49 -2.00
CA LEU A 315 -12.76 14.08 -2.42
C LEU A 315 -12.90 14.80 -3.74
N SER A 316 -12.42 16.04 -3.77
CA SER A 316 -12.29 16.82 -5.00
C SER A 316 -11.06 16.37 -5.83
N PHE A 317 -11.00 16.81 -7.09
CA PHE A 317 -9.83 16.62 -7.95
C PHE A 317 -8.54 17.17 -7.30
N ASN A 318 -8.63 18.34 -6.63
CA ASN A 318 -7.50 18.94 -5.95
C ASN A 318 -7.07 18.16 -4.70
N ASP A 319 -8.00 17.47 -4.04
CA ASP A 319 -7.69 16.62 -2.89
C ASP A 319 -6.92 15.37 -3.35
N ILE A 320 -7.30 14.76 -4.48
CA ILE A 320 -6.57 13.64 -5.08
C ILE A 320 -5.14 14.07 -5.44
N GLU A 321 -4.96 15.24 -6.07
CA GLU A 321 -3.62 15.79 -6.36
C GLU A 321 -2.80 15.97 -5.08
N LYS A 322 -3.40 16.53 -4.02
CA LYS A 322 -2.76 16.74 -2.73
C LYS A 322 -2.34 15.43 -2.07
N ILE A 323 -3.22 14.41 -2.07
CA ILE A 323 -2.92 13.08 -1.51
C ILE A 323 -1.78 12.42 -2.29
N THR A 324 -1.81 12.49 -3.62
CA THR A 324 -0.73 11.95 -4.48
C THR A 324 0.62 12.64 -4.20
N ILE A 325 0.62 13.98 -4.06
CA ILE A 325 1.83 14.72 -3.70
C ILE A 325 2.29 14.37 -2.28
N ASN A 326 1.37 14.18 -1.33
CA ASN A 326 1.71 13.71 0.02
C ASN A 326 2.37 12.33 -0.02
N ALA A 327 1.82 11.40 -0.82
CA ALA A 327 2.42 10.08 -1.00
C ALA A 327 3.85 10.20 -1.54
N MET A 328 4.08 10.95 -2.63
CA MET A 328 5.42 11.13 -3.17
C MET A 328 6.38 11.80 -2.17
N LYS A 329 5.94 12.80 -1.41
CA LYS A 329 6.77 13.44 -0.35
C LYS A 329 7.12 12.48 0.78
N SER A 330 6.31 11.44 0.97
CA SER A 330 6.47 10.45 2.05
C SER A 330 7.22 9.20 1.60
N SER A 331 7.52 9.06 0.29
CA SER A 331 8.29 7.93 -0.23
C SER A 331 9.72 7.93 0.31
N PHE A 332 10.34 6.76 0.32
CA PHE A 332 11.67 6.53 0.89
C PHE A 332 12.83 6.74 -0.11
N ILE A 333 12.51 7.11 -1.36
CA ILE A 333 13.54 7.50 -2.33
C ILE A 333 14.16 8.86 -1.99
N HIS A 334 15.28 9.19 -2.62
CA HIS A 334 16.00 10.42 -2.34
C HIS A 334 15.17 11.69 -2.59
N HIS A 335 15.45 12.73 -1.79
CA HIS A 335 14.71 14.00 -1.84
C HIS A 335 14.60 14.59 -3.24
N ASN A 336 15.71 14.62 -4.00
CA ASN A 336 15.72 15.19 -5.34
C ASN A 336 14.85 14.37 -6.31
N GLU A 337 14.86 13.04 -6.21
CA GLU A 337 14.01 12.17 -7.01
C GLU A 337 12.52 12.41 -6.72
N ARG A 338 12.16 12.58 -5.43
CA ARG A 338 10.78 12.95 -5.05
C ARG A 338 10.34 14.27 -5.68
N LEU A 339 11.23 15.28 -5.70
CA LEU A 339 10.95 16.55 -6.36
C LEU A 339 10.80 16.40 -7.88
N ASP A 340 11.64 15.59 -8.52
CA ASP A 340 11.51 15.30 -9.95
C ASP A 340 10.16 14.66 -10.28
N TYR A 341 9.69 13.65 -9.51
CA TYR A 341 8.35 13.09 -9.69
C TYR A 341 7.26 14.13 -9.50
N ILE A 342 7.32 14.96 -8.44
CA ILE A 342 6.30 15.97 -8.16
C ILE A 342 6.22 17.00 -9.29
N TYR A 343 7.34 17.55 -9.74
CA TYR A 343 7.35 18.69 -10.66
C TYR A 343 7.38 18.29 -12.13
N ARG A 344 7.87 17.10 -12.48
CA ARG A 344 7.99 16.66 -13.88
C ARG A 344 6.95 15.61 -14.28
N VAL A 345 6.31 14.92 -13.31
CA VAL A 345 5.33 13.86 -13.60
C VAL A 345 3.96 14.18 -13.02
N ILE A 346 3.87 14.36 -11.68
CA ILE A 346 2.59 14.46 -10.99
C ILE A 346 1.86 15.76 -11.37
N LYS A 347 2.43 16.92 -11.07
CA LYS A 347 1.79 18.21 -11.36
C LYS A 347 1.46 18.40 -12.85
N PRO A 348 2.38 18.10 -13.80
CA PRO A 348 2.05 18.19 -15.22
C PRO A 348 0.94 17.23 -15.64
N GLY A 349 0.92 15.99 -15.09
CA GLY A 349 -0.12 15.00 -15.35
C GLY A 349 -1.50 15.47 -14.90
N PHE A 350 -1.62 15.98 -13.68
CA PHE A 350 -2.87 16.59 -13.17
C PHE A 350 -3.29 17.80 -13.99
N GLN A 351 -2.35 18.67 -14.36
CA GLN A 351 -2.63 19.84 -15.17
C GLN A 351 -3.19 19.45 -16.56
N LYS A 352 -2.59 18.47 -17.23
CA LYS A 352 -3.06 17.96 -18.52
C LYS A 352 -4.51 17.47 -18.44
N VAL A 353 -4.84 16.64 -17.44
CA VAL A 353 -6.22 16.12 -17.26
C VAL A 353 -7.20 17.26 -16.97
N ARG A 354 -6.82 18.24 -16.15
CA ARG A 354 -7.63 19.45 -15.85
C ARG A 354 -7.96 20.23 -17.13
N GLU A 355 -6.99 20.40 -18.04
CA GLU A 355 -7.18 21.08 -19.33
C GLU A 355 -8.10 20.29 -20.26
N GLU A 356 -7.95 18.96 -20.32
CA GLU A 356 -8.82 18.08 -21.10
C GLU A 356 -10.28 18.15 -20.62
N LEU A 357 -10.53 18.09 -19.31
CA LEU A 357 -11.86 18.23 -18.72
C LEU A 357 -12.48 19.61 -19.01
N SER A 358 -11.68 20.67 -18.89
CA SER A 358 -12.13 22.04 -19.17
C SER A 358 -12.48 22.24 -20.67
N SER A 359 -11.75 21.59 -21.57
CA SER A 359 -12.01 21.64 -23.02
C SER A 359 -13.29 20.89 -23.42
N GLN A 360 -13.62 19.81 -22.73
CA GLN A 360 -14.86 19.04 -22.94
C GLN A 360 -16.11 19.82 -22.49
N LYS A 361 -16.04 20.58 -21.40
CA LYS A 361 -17.13 21.45 -20.92
C LYS A 361 -17.44 22.61 -21.89
N ARG A 362 -16.51 23.01 -22.75
CA ARG A 362 -16.68 24.13 -23.71
C ARG A 362 -17.28 23.74 -25.05
N LYS A 363 -17.52 22.46 -25.35
CA LYS A 363 -18.15 22.02 -26.60
C LYS A 363 -19.67 22.14 -26.48
N PRO A 364 -20.34 23.04 -27.25
CA PRO A 364 -21.80 23.17 -27.22
C PRO A 364 -22.46 21.91 -27.80
N GLY A 365 -23.37 21.28 -27.05
CA GLY A 365 -24.24 20.23 -27.57
C GLY A 365 -24.31 18.89 -26.83
N LYS A 366 -23.83 18.79 -25.60
CA LYS A 366 -24.15 17.64 -24.72
C LYS A 366 -25.02 18.10 -23.55
N ASN A 367 -26.12 17.37 -23.35
CA ASN A 367 -27.08 17.61 -22.26
C ASN A 367 -26.38 17.65 -20.90
N GLU A 368 -26.82 18.54 -20.02
CA GLU A 368 -26.28 18.80 -18.67
C GLU A 368 -26.36 17.60 -17.72
N GLU A 369 -26.96 16.47 -18.13
CA GLU A 369 -27.12 15.26 -17.32
C GLU A 369 -25.87 14.36 -17.24
N GLU A 370 -24.80 14.63 -18.02
CA GLU A 370 -23.52 13.89 -17.95
C GLU A 370 -22.37 14.69 -17.29
N THR A 371 -22.68 15.78 -16.59
CA THR A 371 -21.69 16.54 -15.84
C THR A 371 -21.42 15.84 -14.50
N PHE A 372 -20.21 15.41 -14.29
CA PHE A 372 -19.63 14.82 -13.10
C PHE A 372 -20.18 15.42 -11.78
N PRO A 373 -21.18 14.83 -11.12
CA PRO A 373 -21.66 15.35 -9.84
C PRO A 373 -20.66 15.06 -8.70
N GLU A 374 -19.68 14.17 -8.92
CA GLU A 374 -18.82 13.62 -7.87
C GLU A 374 -17.41 14.21 -7.80
N LEU A 375 -16.86 14.77 -8.87
CA LEU A 375 -15.55 15.42 -8.86
C LEU A 375 -15.70 16.94 -9.02
N GLN A 376 -15.68 17.67 -7.92
CA GLN A 376 -15.56 19.13 -7.94
C GLN A 376 -14.16 19.51 -8.45
N LEU A 377 -14.09 20.21 -9.59
CA LEU A 377 -12.85 20.75 -10.18
C LEU A 377 -12.33 21.95 -9.39
#